data_faaff010cdee33226b37441bde96b614
#
_entry.id   faaff010cdee33226b37441bde96b614
#
_cell.length_a   1.000
_cell.length_b   1.000
_cell.length_c   1.000
_cell.angle_alpha   90.00
_cell.angle_beta   90.00
_cell.angle_gamma   90.00
#
_symmetry.space_group_name_H-M   'P 1'
#
loop_
_entity.id
_entity.type
_entity.pdbx_description
1 polymer ?
#
loop_
_entity_poly.entity_id
_entity_poly.type
_entity_poly.pdbx_seq_one_letter_code
_entity_poly.pdbx_strand_id
1 'polypeptide(L)'
;TGEGVGSVTLSSVDGVATDISANAGTYTDNITITGAVGSGAFKTSNYAITYEAGDLTIDPLAIIITADNQTKVYGDADPDLTYSSDISLVTGDTFAGALSRASGQDVDTYAIGQNTLAINDGNDGKNYDLTFVEGQLEITQRAITLTANNRTRTYGDSLTLGSEAFTLSAGTYATGEGV
;
A
#
# COMPACT_ATOMS: atom_id res chain seq x y z
N THR A 1 1.52 45.34 35.36
CA THR A 1 2.16 45.17 34.03
C THR A 1 3.51 44.57 34.27
N GLY A 2 3.65 43.27 33.97
CA GLY A 2 4.89 42.53 34.18
C GLY A 2 5.99 42.96 33.21
N GLU A 3 7.18 43.10 33.77
CA GLU A 3 8.40 43.19 32.96
C GLU A 3 8.76 41.79 32.43
N GLY A 4 9.25 41.68 31.21
CA GLY A 4 9.67 40.41 30.65
C GLY A 4 10.24 40.51 29.24
N VAL A 5 10.64 39.36 28.70
CA VAL A 5 10.97 39.25 27.28
C VAL A 5 9.65 39.25 26.49
N GLY A 6 9.50 40.23 25.60
CA GLY A 6 8.32 40.38 24.76
C GLY A 6 8.36 39.54 23.50
N SER A 7 9.55 39.37 22.92
CA SER A 7 9.77 38.54 21.71
C SER A 7 11.22 38.07 21.59
N VAL A 8 11.41 37.07 20.79
CA VAL A 8 12.69 36.51 20.35
C VAL A 8 12.64 36.23 18.85
N THR A 9 13.78 36.05 18.22
CA THR A 9 13.87 35.54 16.86
C THR A 9 14.20 34.05 16.94
N LEU A 10 13.34 33.21 16.29
CA LEU A 10 13.59 31.80 16.10
C LEU A 10 13.96 31.51 14.65
N SER A 11 14.90 30.61 14.44
CA SER A 11 15.27 30.08 13.11
C SER A 11 15.66 28.61 13.20
N SER A 12 15.58 27.91 12.11
CA SER A 12 16.10 26.52 12.03
C SER A 12 17.48 26.51 11.37
N VAL A 13 18.33 25.61 11.81
CA VAL A 13 19.63 25.36 11.16
C VAL A 13 19.38 24.81 9.77
N ASP A 14 20.12 25.32 8.78
CA ASP A 14 20.03 24.91 7.36
C ASP A 14 18.61 24.96 6.75
N GLY A 15 17.68 25.68 7.38
CA GLY A 15 16.32 25.83 6.86
C GLY A 15 15.41 24.60 6.98
N VAL A 16 15.81 23.57 7.72
CA VAL A 16 15.09 22.28 7.83
C VAL A 16 13.60 22.46 8.17
N ALA A 17 13.26 23.42 9.03
CA ALA A 17 11.86 23.67 9.42
C ALA A 17 10.94 24.09 8.26
N THR A 18 11.48 24.52 7.13
CA THR A 18 10.74 24.96 5.93
C THR A 18 11.03 24.11 4.72
N ASP A 19 11.96 23.17 4.82
CA ASP A 19 12.31 22.23 3.74
C ASP A 19 11.34 21.05 3.75
N ILE A 20 10.45 21.01 2.76
CA ILE A 20 9.46 19.92 2.61
C ILE A 20 10.08 18.57 2.23
N SER A 21 11.35 18.56 1.83
CA SER A 21 12.12 17.34 1.52
C SER A 21 13.00 16.88 2.67
N ALA A 22 12.97 17.57 3.81
CA ALA A 22 13.72 17.14 4.99
C ALA A 22 13.16 15.81 5.52
N ASN A 23 14.06 14.87 5.83
CA ASN A 23 13.70 13.54 6.29
C ASN A 23 12.97 13.56 7.63
N ALA A 24 12.08 12.60 7.85
CA ALA A 24 11.52 12.33 9.18
C ALA A 24 12.63 11.95 10.16
N GLY A 25 12.55 12.46 11.38
CA GLY A 25 13.53 12.24 12.43
C GLY A 25 13.67 13.43 13.37
N THR A 26 14.58 13.31 14.33
CA THR A 26 14.88 14.38 15.30
C THR A 26 16.18 15.07 14.93
N TYR A 27 16.11 16.38 14.77
CA TYR A 27 17.24 17.27 14.50
C TYR A 27 17.57 18.00 15.80
N THR A 28 18.60 17.55 16.49
CA THR A 28 19.03 18.12 17.78
C THR A 28 19.59 19.53 17.60
N ASP A 29 19.31 20.41 18.56
CA ASP A 29 19.74 21.81 18.54
C ASP A 29 19.41 22.56 17.25
N ASN A 30 18.37 22.12 16.50
CA ASN A 30 18.03 22.68 15.20
C ASN A 30 17.29 24.00 15.30
N ILE A 31 16.48 24.20 16.36
CA ILE A 31 15.75 25.46 16.59
C ILE A 31 16.63 26.40 17.37
N THR A 32 17.13 27.41 16.70
CA THR A 32 17.98 28.44 17.32
C THR A 32 17.16 29.65 17.76
N ILE A 33 17.60 30.29 18.82
CA ILE A 33 16.94 31.44 19.42
C ILE A 33 17.93 32.60 19.59
N THR A 34 17.55 33.83 19.19
CA THR A 34 18.38 35.04 19.31
C THR A 34 17.49 36.27 19.51
N GLY A 35 18.11 37.44 19.72
CA GLY A 35 17.47 38.71 19.57
C GLY A 35 16.33 38.99 20.55
N ALA A 36 16.52 38.69 21.84
CA ALA A 36 15.52 39.01 22.86
C ALA A 36 15.20 40.49 22.88
N VAL A 37 13.91 40.83 22.79
CA VAL A 37 13.40 42.20 22.90
C VAL A 37 12.57 42.30 24.17
N GLY A 38 12.83 43.35 24.96
CA GLY A 38 12.08 43.59 26.18
C GLY A 38 10.67 44.09 25.96
N SER A 39 9.79 43.82 26.90
CA SER A 39 8.46 44.44 27.02
C SER A 39 8.28 45.15 28.36
N GLY A 40 7.46 46.19 28.37
CA GLY A 40 7.31 47.05 29.54
C GLY A 40 8.61 47.78 29.89
N ALA A 41 9.01 47.70 31.14
CA ALA A 41 10.26 48.31 31.63
C ALA A 41 11.48 47.37 31.52
N PHE A 42 11.33 46.15 30.95
CA PHE A 42 12.43 45.21 30.78
C PHE A 42 13.46 45.72 29.76
N LYS A 43 14.70 45.89 30.21
CA LYS A 43 15.82 46.27 29.36
C LYS A 43 16.81 45.13 29.27
N THR A 44 16.99 44.56 28.06
CA THR A 44 17.91 43.43 27.82
C THR A 44 19.33 43.72 28.30
N SER A 45 19.77 44.98 28.26
CA SER A 45 21.09 45.39 28.75
C SER A 45 21.33 45.16 30.25
N ASN A 46 20.26 44.95 31.02
CA ASN A 46 20.35 44.70 32.47
C ASN A 46 20.50 43.22 32.80
N TYR A 47 20.48 42.32 31.78
CA TYR A 47 20.49 40.89 31.96
C TYR A 47 21.61 40.24 31.14
N ALA A 48 22.26 39.24 31.72
CA ALA A 48 23.11 38.30 30.98
C ALA A 48 22.21 37.19 30.42
N ILE A 49 21.81 37.35 29.15
CA ILE A 49 20.88 36.39 28.49
C ILE A 49 21.68 35.26 27.86
N THR A 50 21.42 34.04 28.30
CA THR A 50 21.91 32.81 27.63
C THR A 50 20.80 32.29 26.74
N TYR A 51 21.16 31.89 25.54
CA TYR A 51 20.26 31.28 24.58
C TYR A 51 20.60 29.78 24.43
N GLU A 52 19.63 28.92 24.59
CA GLU A 52 19.76 27.46 24.38
C GLU A 52 18.92 27.05 23.20
N ALA A 53 19.46 26.20 22.33
CA ALA A 53 18.77 25.71 21.18
C ALA A 53 17.76 24.63 21.58
N GLY A 54 16.75 24.44 20.75
CA GLY A 54 15.76 23.35 20.88
C GLY A 54 15.83 22.38 19.73
N ASP A 55 15.26 21.19 19.92
CA ASP A 55 15.17 20.15 18.91
C ASP A 55 13.98 20.41 17.95
N LEU A 56 14.13 19.99 16.68
CA LEU A 56 13.05 19.88 15.72
C LEU A 56 12.79 18.40 15.45
N THR A 57 11.54 17.96 15.62
CA THR A 57 11.12 16.62 15.20
C THR A 57 10.21 16.71 14.00
N ILE A 58 10.50 15.93 12.97
CA ILE A 58 9.66 15.71 11.79
C ILE A 58 9.11 14.29 11.90
N ASP A 59 7.80 14.17 12.06
CA ASP A 59 7.14 12.87 12.15
C ASP A 59 6.94 12.26 10.74
N PRO A 60 7.00 10.93 10.60
CA PRO A 60 6.67 10.26 9.35
C PRO A 60 5.23 10.57 8.90
N LEU A 61 5.04 10.71 7.59
CA LEU A 61 3.72 10.90 6.99
C LEU A 61 2.96 9.58 6.92
N ALA A 62 1.81 9.50 7.58
CA ALA A 62 0.96 8.31 7.53
C ALA A 62 0.39 8.12 6.12
N ILE A 63 0.44 6.89 5.59
CA ILE A 63 -0.08 6.50 4.28
C ILE A 63 -0.69 5.10 4.36
N ILE A 64 -1.86 4.92 3.71
CA ILE A 64 -2.51 3.62 3.58
C ILE A 64 -2.45 3.18 2.12
N ILE A 65 -1.89 2.00 1.89
CA ILE A 65 -1.90 1.33 0.58
C ILE A 65 -2.87 0.16 0.65
N THR A 66 -3.84 0.13 -0.24
CA THR A 66 -4.83 -0.94 -0.35
C THR A 66 -4.64 -1.69 -1.65
N ALA A 67 -4.39 -3.00 -1.59
CA ALA A 67 -4.37 -3.86 -2.76
C ALA A 67 -5.80 -4.02 -3.31
N ASP A 68 -5.94 -3.92 -4.64
CA ASP A 68 -7.23 -4.06 -5.30
C ASP A 68 -7.64 -5.53 -5.35
N ASN A 69 -8.94 -5.81 -5.13
CA ASN A 69 -9.49 -7.13 -5.34
C ASN A 69 -9.52 -7.48 -6.83
N GLN A 70 -9.16 -8.72 -7.15
CA GLN A 70 -9.10 -9.24 -8.51
C GLN A 70 -9.94 -10.51 -8.62
N THR A 71 -10.33 -10.85 -9.85
CA THR A 71 -11.03 -12.10 -10.15
C THR A 71 -10.48 -12.74 -11.41
N LYS A 72 -10.48 -14.06 -11.48
CA LYS A 72 -10.23 -14.80 -12.71
C LYS A 72 -11.07 -16.08 -12.75
N VAL A 73 -11.21 -16.66 -13.93
CA VAL A 73 -11.82 -17.99 -14.10
C VAL A 73 -10.72 -19.05 -13.96
N TYR A 74 -11.05 -20.19 -13.34
CA TYR A 74 -10.17 -21.34 -13.23
C TYR A 74 -9.52 -21.70 -14.57
N GLY A 75 -8.20 -21.89 -14.56
CA GLY A 75 -7.39 -22.19 -15.74
C GLY A 75 -6.95 -20.97 -16.57
N ASP A 76 -7.40 -19.75 -16.26
CA ASP A 76 -6.91 -18.53 -16.90
C ASP A 76 -5.60 -18.06 -16.24
N ALA A 77 -4.87 -17.18 -16.93
CA ALA A 77 -3.70 -16.50 -16.36
C ALA A 77 -4.10 -15.58 -15.22
N ASP A 78 -3.17 -15.34 -14.29
CA ASP A 78 -3.38 -14.34 -13.23
C ASP A 78 -3.45 -12.94 -13.83
N PRO A 79 -4.34 -12.08 -13.33
CA PRO A 79 -4.34 -10.67 -13.68
C PRO A 79 -3.14 -9.94 -13.08
N ASP A 80 -2.81 -8.77 -13.62
CA ASP A 80 -1.86 -7.87 -12.99
C ASP A 80 -2.41 -7.38 -11.65
N LEU A 81 -1.60 -7.44 -10.61
CA LEU A 81 -1.99 -6.98 -9.28
C LEU A 81 -1.81 -5.46 -9.20
N THR A 82 -2.86 -4.77 -8.75
CA THR A 82 -2.92 -3.32 -8.63
C THR A 82 -3.22 -2.88 -7.21
N TYR A 83 -2.96 -1.63 -6.90
CA TYR A 83 -3.23 -1.04 -5.60
C TYR A 83 -3.57 0.45 -5.73
N SER A 84 -4.15 1.00 -4.69
CA SER A 84 -4.38 2.43 -4.51
C SER A 84 -3.75 2.93 -3.22
N SER A 85 -3.44 4.22 -3.15
CA SER A 85 -3.03 4.90 -1.92
C SER A 85 -4.03 5.98 -1.56
N ASP A 86 -4.24 6.22 -0.27
CA ASP A 86 -5.16 7.23 0.25
C ASP A 86 -4.64 8.67 0.05
N ILE A 87 -3.32 8.84 -0.05
CA ILE A 87 -2.66 10.11 -0.34
C ILE A 87 -1.62 9.95 -1.45
N SER A 88 -1.21 11.07 -2.03
CA SER A 88 -0.06 11.11 -2.96
C SER A 88 1.25 11.19 -2.18
N LEU A 89 2.31 10.59 -2.72
CA LEU A 89 3.65 10.75 -2.18
C LEU A 89 4.16 12.19 -2.33
N VAL A 90 5.09 12.58 -1.49
CA VAL A 90 5.83 13.84 -1.61
C VAL A 90 6.57 13.86 -2.94
N THR A 91 6.69 15.04 -3.54
CA THR A 91 7.37 15.20 -4.85
C THR A 91 8.81 14.70 -4.79
N GLY A 92 9.13 13.75 -5.65
CA GLY A 92 10.44 13.09 -5.72
C GLY A 92 10.41 11.64 -5.22
N ASP A 93 9.44 11.28 -4.38
CA ASP A 93 9.28 9.92 -3.87
C ASP A 93 8.49 9.05 -4.85
N THR A 94 8.75 7.75 -4.81
CA THR A 94 8.12 6.79 -5.73
C THR A 94 7.79 5.48 -5.03
N PHE A 95 6.78 4.77 -5.51
CA PHE A 95 6.57 3.37 -5.15
C PHE A 95 7.57 2.49 -5.91
N ALA A 96 8.10 1.47 -5.24
CA ALA A 96 9.01 0.48 -5.80
C ALA A 96 8.62 -0.93 -5.35
N GLY A 97 9.05 -1.96 -6.12
CA GLY A 97 8.70 -3.34 -5.83
C GLY A 97 7.35 -3.76 -6.41
N ALA A 98 6.75 -4.83 -5.90
CA ALA A 98 5.53 -5.42 -6.43
C ALA A 98 4.73 -6.14 -5.34
N LEU A 99 3.43 -6.23 -5.55
CA LEU A 99 2.53 -7.10 -4.80
C LEU A 99 2.79 -8.57 -5.15
N SER A 100 2.34 -9.48 -4.31
CA SER A 100 2.21 -10.90 -4.65
C SER A 100 0.93 -11.46 -4.05
N ARG A 101 0.43 -12.56 -4.64
CA ARG A 101 -0.68 -13.29 -4.05
C ARG A 101 -0.23 -14.63 -3.43
N ALA A 102 -1.05 -15.16 -2.53
CA ALA A 102 -0.89 -16.51 -2.01
C ALA A 102 -0.93 -17.53 -3.16
N SER A 103 -0.14 -18.59 -3.05
CA SER A 103 -0.05 -19.66 -4.06
C SER A 103 -1.33 -20.50 -4.07
N GLY A 104 -1.71 -20.99 -5.25
CA GLY A 104 -2.85 -21.86 -5.50
C GLY A 104 -3.47 -21.55 -6.87
N GLN A 105 -4.16 -22.54 -7.46
CA GLN A 105 -4.84 -22.39 -8.75
C GLN A 105 -6.27 -22.94 -8.72
N ASP A 106 -6.68 -23.57 -7.62
CA ASP A 106 -8.03 -24.08 -7.46
C ASP A 106 -9.05 -22.95 -7.24
N VAL A 107 -10.31 -23.27 -7.40
CA VAL A 107 -11.42 -22.35 -7.12
C VAL A 107 -11.44 -22.05 -5.63
N ASP A 108 -11.02 -20.84 -5.27
CA ASP A 108 -10.93 -20.35 -3.89
C ASP A 108 -10.60 -18.85 -3.90
N THR A 109 -10.38 -18.28 -2.73
CA THR A 109 -9.94 -16.89 -2.52
C THR A 109 -8.50 -16.87 -1.97
N TYR A 110 -7.64 -16.10 -2.63
CA TYR A 110 -6.22 -16.00 -2.31
C TYR A 110 -5.87 -14.58 -1.92
N ALA A 111 -5.22 -14.38 -0.76
CA ALA A 111 -4.81 -13.05 -0.32
C ALA A 111 -3.78 -12.42 -1.27
N ILE A 112 -3.91 -11.13 -1.52
CA ILE A 112 -2.94 -10.29 -2.23
C ILE A 112 -2.20 -9.46 -1.18
N GLY A 113 -0.93 -9.77 -0.95
CA GLY A 113 -0.09 -9.14 0.06
C GLY A 113 0.90 -8.14 -0.50
N GLN A 114 1.48 -7.34 0.39
CA GLN A 114 2.43 -6.26 0.08
C GLN A 114 3.69 -6.75 -0.63
N ASN A 115 4.21 -7.95 -0.22
CA ASN A 115 5.46 -8.52 -0.73
C ASN A 115 6.62 -7.52 -0.68
N THR A 116 7.18 -7.11 -1.85
CA THR A 116 8.29 -6.17 -1.95
C THR A 116 7.86 -4.72 -2.19
N LEU A 117 6.55 -4.44 -2.25
CA LEU A 117 6.06 -3.08 -2.45
C LEU A 117 6.49 -2.19 -1.28
N ALA A 118 7.21 -1.12 -1.57
CA ALA A 118 7.77 -0.18 -0.61
C ALA A 118 7.79 1.23 -1.20
N ILE A 119 8.11 2.22 -0.38
CA ILE A 119 8.31 3.60 -0.82
C ILE A 119 9.82 3.86 -0.90
N ASN A 120 10.25 4.37 -2.06
CA ASN A 120 11.61 4.88 -2.26
C ASN A 120 11.56 6.40 -2.04
N ASP A 121 11.99 6.83 -0.86
CA ASP A 121 11.95 8.21 -0.36
C ASP A 121 13.34 8.79 -0.07
N GLY A 122 14.39 8.04 -0.41
CA GLY A 122 15.78 8.43 -0.09
C GLY A 122 16.16 8.26 1.39
N ASN A 123 15.26 7.77 2.24
CA ASN A 123 15.44 7.56 3.68
C ASN A 123 15.02 6.14 4.14
N ASP A 124 15.17 5.15 3.28
CA ASP A 124 14.79 3.74 3.53
C ASP A 124 13.31 3.56 3.91
N GLY A 125 12.41 4.39 3.35
CA GLY A 125 10.97 4.37 3.62
C GLY A 125 10.57 5.00 4.96
N LYS A 126 11.51 5.59 5.71
CA LYS A 126 11.26 6.11 7.08
C LYS A 126 10.54 7.44 7.11
N ASN A 127 10.40 8.13 5.96
CA ASN A 127 9.60 9.35 5.87
C ASN A 127 8.10 9.07 5.88
N TYR A 128 7.70 7.79 5.78
CA TYR A 128 6.31 7.35 5.78
C TYR A 128 6.04 6.31 6.88
N ASP A 129 4.86 6.43 7.50
CA ASP A 129 4.27 5.38 8.34
C ASP A 129 3.25 4.62 7.50
N LEU A 130 3.73 3.56 6.81
CA LEU A 130 2.97 2.81 5.82
C LEU A 130 2.13 1.73 6.48
N THR A 131 0.81 1.82 6.30
CA THR A 131 -0.14 0.75 6.59
C THR A 131 -0.57 0.09 5.29
N PHE A 132 -0.43 -1.25 5.20
CA PHE A 132 -0.88 -2.03 4.05
C PHE A 132 -2.18 -2.77 4.35
N VAL A 133 -3.15 -2.66 3.44
CA VAL A 133 -4.42 -3.41 3.47
C VAL A 133 -4.40 -4.45 2.35
N GLU A 134 -4.53 -5.72 2.73
CA GLU A 134 -4.55 -6.83 1.79
C GLU A 134 -5.80 -6.80 0.90
N GLY A 135 -5.61 -7.17 -0.38
CA GLY A 135 -6.69 -7.49 -1.31
C GLY A 135 -6.90 -9.00 -1.44
N GLN A 136 -7.76 -9.40 -2.36
CA GLN A 136 -8.09 -10.80 -2.62
C GLN A 136 -8.17 -11.07 -4.12
N LEU A 137 -7.62 -12.21 -4.57
CA LEU A 137 -7.89 -12.81 -5.88
C LEU A 137 -8.91 -13.92 -5.68
N GLU A 138 -10.10 -13.78 -6.28
CA GLU A 138 -11.10 -14.83 -6.36
C GLU A 138 -10.92 -15.64 -7.65
N ILE A 139 -10.71 -16.97 -7.53
CA ILE A 139 -10.73 -17.88 -8.66
C ILE A 139 -12.11 -18.53 -8.73
N THR A 140 -12.86 -18.22 -9.77
CA THR A 140 -14.22 -18.71 -9.98
C THR A 140 -14.24 -19.96 -10.85
N GLN A 141 -15.32 -20.73 -10.79
CA GLN A 141 -15.50 -21.94 -11.59
C GLN A 141 -15.52 -21.64 -13.09
N ARG A 142 -14.86 -22.46 -13.88
CA ARG A 142 -14.96 -22.46 -15.34
C ARG A 142 -16.25 -23.18 -15.76
N ALA A 143 -17.11 -22.50 -16.48
CA ALA A 143 -18.35 -23.07 -16.96
C ALA A 143 -18.11 -24.03 -18.13
N ILE A 144 -18.62 -25.26 -18.02
CA ILE A 144 -18.66 -26.25 -19.10
C ILE A 144 -20.08 -26.83 -19.18
N THR A 145 -20.45 -27.28 -20.37
CA THR A 145 -21.72 -28.01 -20.59
C THR A 145 -21.45 -29.37 -21.21
N LEU A 146 -21.88 -30.40 -20.53
CA LEU A 146 -21.82 -31.77 -21.02
C LEU A 146 -23.21 -32.20 -21.51
N THR A 147 -23.29 -32.75 -22.72
CA THR A 147 -24.54 -33.24 -23.31
C THR A 147 -24.43 -34.75 -23.53
N ALA A 148 -25.41 -35.48 -23.00
CA ALA A 148 -25.50 -36.92 -23.24
C ALA A 148 -25.76 -37.22 -24.73
N ASN A 149 -25.03 -38.17 -25.27
CA ASN A 149 -25.19 -38.61 -26.66
C ASN A 149 -26.48 -39.42 -26.84
N ASN A 150 -27.21 -39.21 -27.92
CA ASN A 150 -28.40 -39.97 -28.25
C ASN A 150 -28.04 -41.45 -28.43
N ARG A 151 -28.88 -42.33 -27.93
CA ARG A 151 -28.74 -43.79 -28.05
C ARG A 151 -30.06 -44.36 -28.57
N THR A 152 -29.95 -45.46 -29.29
CA THR A 152 -31.09 -46.25 -29.77
C THR A 152 -30.95 -47.71 -29.35
N ARG A 153 -32.07 -48.38 -29.15
CA ARG A 153 -32.14 -49.84 -28.94
C ARG A 153 -33.36 -50.42 -29.65
N THR A 154 -33.30 -51.67 -29.95
CA THR A 154 -34.47 -52.42 -30.49
C THR A 154 -35.41 -52.81 -29.33
N TYR A 155 -36.68 -52.89 -29.58
CA TYR A 155 -37.65 -53.40 -28.61
C TYR A 155 -37.31 -54.85 -28.23
N GLY A 156 -37.26 -55.12 -26.94
CA GLY A 156 -36.86 -56.39 -26.37
C GLY A 156 -35.38 -56.54 -26.04
N ASP A 157 -34.49 -55.66 -26.55
CA ASP A 157 -33.07 -55.66 -26.22
C ASP A 157 -32.80 -54.86 -24.91
N SER A 158 -31.62 -55.04 -24.36
CA SER A 158 -31.08 -54.18 -23.27
C SER A 158 -30.03 -53.24 -23.85
N LEU A 159 -29.89 -52.08 -23.25
CA LEU A 159 -28.84 -51.08 -23.57
C LEU A 159 -28.07 -50.69 -22.32
N THR A 160 -26.76 -50.95 -22.34
CA THR A 160 -25.85 -50.40 -21.32
C THR A 160 -25.36 -49.02 -21.80
N LEU A 161 -25.64 -47.95 -21.02
CA LEU A 161 -25.30 -46.57 -21.42
C LEU A 161 -23.81 -46.29 -21.32
N GLY A 162 -23.10 -46.91 -20.37
CA GLY A 162 -21.68 -46.61 -20.11
C GLY A 162 -21.45 -45.22 -19.50
N SER A 163 -20.20 -44.89 -19.21
CA SER A 163 -19.80 -43.62 -18.58
C SER A 163 -19.29 -42.56 -19.57
N GLU A 164 -19.07 -42.93 -20.85
CA GLU A 164 -18.44 -42.04 -21.86
C GLU A 164 -19.41 -41.62 -22.98
N ALA A 165 -20.71 -41.77 -22.74
CA ALA A 165 -21.74 -41.45 -23.75
C ALA A 165 -22.17 -39.98 -23.71
N PHE A 166 -21.23 -39.05 -23.69
CA PHE A 166 -21.48 -37.62 -23.68
C PHE A 166 -20.49 -36.84 -24.57
N THR A 167 -20.77 -35.60 -24.82
CA THR A 167 -19.87 -34.62 -25.48
C THR A 167 -19.84 -33.33 -24.70
N LEU A 168 -18.68 -32.64 -24.73
CA LEU A 168 -18.59 -31.27 -24.31
C LEU A 168 -19.26 -30.39 -25.36
N SER A 169 -20.42 -29.83 -25.05
CA SER A 169 -21.24 -29.09 -26.01
C SER A 169 -21.03 -27.57 -25.89
N ALA A 170 -20.47 -27.07 -24.75
CA ALA A 170 -20.09 -25.68 -24.58
C ALA A 170 -18.99 -25.56 -23.51
N GLY A 171 -18.21 -24.47 -23.60
CA GLY A 171 -17.05 -24.22 -22.76
C GLY A 171 -15.80 -24.99 -23.24
N THR A 172 -14.72 -24.82 -22.48
CA THR A 172 -13.44 -25.54 -22.71
C THR A 172 -12.88 -25.98 -21.36
N TYR A 173 -12.20 -27.11 -21.32
CA TYR A 173 -11.40 -27.49 -20.16
C TYR A 173 -10.23 -26.51 -19.96
N ALA A 174 -9.69 -26.43 -18.77
CA ALA A 174 -8.43 -25.74 -18.54
C ALA A 174 -7.28 -26.43 -19.30
N THR A 175 -6.21 -25.70 -19.57
CA THR A 175 -5.06 -26.23 -20.34
C THR A 175 -4.46 -27.43 -19.63
N GLY A 176 -4.36 -28.56 -20.34
CA GLY A 176 -3.85 -29.85 -19.82
C GLY A 176 -4.90 -30.76 -19.16
N GLU A 177 -6.16 -30.33 -19.14
CA GLU A 177 -7.29 -31.10 -18.65
C GLU A 177 -8.15 -31.58 -19.83
N GLY A 178 -8.86 -32.67 -19.64
CA GLY A 178 -9.76 -33.26 -20.63
C GLY A 178 -10.31 -34.59 -20.15
N VAL A 179 -11.16 -35.23 -21.00
CA VAL A 179 -11.69 -36.58 -20.80
C VAL A 179 -10.86 -37.56 -21.61
#